data_59a4316649035b254650442500160e23
#
_entry.id   59a4316649035b254650442500160e23
#
_cell.length_a   1.000
_cell.length_b   1.000
_cell.length_c   1.000
_cell.angle_alpha   90.00
_cell.angle_beta   90.00
_cell.angle_gamma   90.00
#
_symmetry.space_group_name_H-M   'P 1'
#
loop_
_entity.id
_entity.type
_entity.pdbx_description
1 polymer ?
#
loop_
_entity_poly.entity_id
_entity_poly.type
_entity_poly.pdbx_seq_one_letter_code
_entity_poly.pdbx_strand_id
1 'polypeptide(L)'
;MRYGTYNGCRDYNAVQQFEKFDLTQYEFLPPQPTAFKGKIASVIQTEGNYGLQWNVTMVNSERNQKCSFYIPADATSMLAQQLLLLTTGNLESSEKSVTTKNGESMTFVDNIKGEVVVTLAYFGQSKKDTPIFKALHFFNVKGFSLEEMQAGVQNPTHWKQSFELAKKITMEVFNERQQQTATAQKFAPQNVQPQSQPVAPQATAPQNNTFSIQGAEQSQQPDEDIPF
;
A
#
# COMPACT_ATOMS: atom_id res chain seq x y z
N MET A 1 -2.78 18.01 0.23
CA MET A 1 -4.04 17.32 -0.16
C MET A 1 -4.28 16.19 0.81
N ARG A 2 -5.42 16.12 1.45
CA ARG A 2 -5.78 14.95 2.29
C ARG A 2 -6.36 13.91 1.34
N TYR A 3 -5.60 12.89 1.03
CA TYR A 3 -6.07 11.76 0.23
C TYR A 3 -7.30 11.15 0.89
N GLY A 4 -8.38 11.01 0.10
CA GLY A 4 -9.57 10.27 0.51
C GLY A 4 -10.57 11.01 1.37
N THR A 5 -10.39 12.26 1.69
CA THR A 5 -11.45 13.07 2.28
C THR A 5 -12.16 13.85 1.21
N TYR A 6 -13.37 13.48 0.88
CA TYR A 6 -14.28 14.27 0.04
C TYR A 6 -14.61 15.64 0.66
N ASN A 7 -14.03 15.97 1.81
CA ASN A 7 -14.21 17.23 2.54
C ASN A 7 -13.77 18.48 1.77
N GLY A 8 -13.02 18.32 0.67
CA GLY A 8 -12.69 19.40 -0.26
C GLY A 8 -13.76 19.65 -1.32
N CYS A 9 -14.62 18.68 -1.59
CA CYS A 9 -15.67 18.78 -2.61
C CYS A 9 -16.97 19.28 -1.98
N ARG A 10 -17.45 20.45 -2.40
CA ARG A 10 -18.72 21.04 -1.91
C ARG A 10 -19.95 20.52 -2.64
N ASP A 11 -19.79 19.93 -3.81
CA ASP A 11 -20.91 19.35 -4.51
C ASP A 11 -21.22 17.97 -3.92
N TYR A 12 -21.91 17.98 -2.81
CA TYR A 12 -22.39 16.79 -2.13
C TYR A 12 -23.24 15.88 -3.04
N ASN A 13 -23.91 16.44 -4.03
CA ASN A 13 -24.76 15.67 -4.94
C ASN A 13 -23.93 14.86 -5.93
N ALA A 14 -22.78 15.35 -6.36
CA ALA A 14 -21.87 14.63 -7.22
C ALA A 14 -21.16 13.47 -6.49
N VAL A 15 -20.92 13.63 -5.20
CA VAL A 15 -20.25 12.63 -4.33
C VAL A 15 -21.26 11.63 -3.72
N GLN A 16 -22.55 11.90 -3.75
CA GLN A 16 -23.60 11.02 -3.18
C GLN A 16 -23.70 9.64 -3.87
N GLN A 17 -23.10 9.46 -5.03
CA GLN A 17 -23.09 8.17 -5.75
C GLN A 17 -22.01 7.19 -5.23
N PHE A 18 -21.05 7.67 -4.44
CA PHE A 18 -20.08 6.81 -3.78
C PHE A 18 -20.56 6.48 -2.37
N GLU A 19 -20.39 5.23 -1.93
CA GLU A 19 -20.54 4.93 -0.51
C GLU A 19 -19.64 5.89 0.28
N LYS A 20 -20.21 6.62 1.22
CA LYS A 20 -19.47 7.62 2.01
C LYS A 20 -18.65 6.89 3.05
N PHE A 21 -17.41 6.62 2.74
CA PHE A 21 -16.46 6.15 3.73
C PHE A 21 -15.81 7.35 4.43
N ASP A 22 -15.95 7.41 5.75
CA ASP A 22 -15.10 8.31 6.54
C ASP A 22 -13.70 7.70 6.66
N LEU A 23 -12.85 8.03 5.70
CA LEU A 23 -11.49 7.49 5.62
C LEU A 23 -10.62 7.86 6.82
N THR A 24 -11.05 8.78 7.69
CA THR A 24 -10.29 9.12 8.91
C THR A 24 -10.38 8.03 9.97
N GLN A 25 -11.39 7.20 9.91
CA GLN A 25 -11.61 6.09 10.84
C GLN A 25 -10.73 4.87 10.53
N TYR A 26 -10.15 4.80 9.32
CA TYR A 26 -9.36 3.65 8.89
C TYR A 26 -7.87 3.93 9.02
N GLU A 27 -7.14 2.97 9.56
CA GLU A 27 -5.68 2.99 9.63
C GLU A 27 -5.05 2.58 8.29
N PHE A 28 -3.89 3.12 7.98
CA PHE A 28 -3.15 2.68 6.81
C PHE A 28 -2.60 1.26 7.03
N LEU A 29 -2.57 0.47 5.97
CA LEU A 29 -1.87 -0.81 5.98
C LEU A 29 -0.42 -0.64 6.46
N PRO A 30 0.07 -1.56 7.30
CA PRO A 30 1.48 -1.58 7.67
C PRO A 30 2.38 -1.84 6.43
N PRO A 31 3.66 -1.45 6.47
CA PRO A 31 4.60 -1.58 5.36
C PRO A 31 5.05 -3.04 5.15
N GLN A 32 4.15 -3.88 4.67
CA GLN A 32 4.37 -5.31 4.44
C GLN A 32 3.65 -5.78 3.18
N PRO A 33 4.07 -6.91 2.56
CA PRO A 33 3.30 -7.51 1.47
C PRO A 33 1.94 -7.96 1.98
N THR A 34 0.89 -7.69 1.23
CA THR A 34 -0.49 -7.97 1.70
C THR A 34 -1.36 -8.43 0.54
N ALA A 35 -2.20 -9.43 0.79
CA ALA A 35 -3.40 -9.68 0.01
C ALA A 35 -4.56 -8.94 0.70
N PHE A 36 -4.95 -7.80 0.14
CA PHE A 36 -5.94 -6.92 0.74
C PHE A 36 -7.31 -7.15 0.12
N LYS A 37 -8.24 -7.66 0.92
CA LYS A 37 -9.65 -7.71 0.58
C LYS A 37 -10.33 -6.46 1.09
N GLY A 38 -11.07 -5.77 0.23
CA GLY A 38 -11.77 -4.56 0.66
C GLY A 38 -12.71 -4.01 -0.39
N LYS A 39 -13.55 -3.09 0.06
CA LYS A 39 -14.43 -2.30 -0.82
C LYS A 39 -13.66 -1.14 -1.42
N ILE A 40 -13.96 -0.84 -2.67
CA ILE A 40 -13.43 0.33 -3.36
C ILE A 40 -14.13 1.56 -2.82
N ALA A 41 -13.38 2.43 -2.16
CA ALA A 41 -13.89 3.68 -1.59
C ALA A 41 -13.83 4.83 -2.60
N SER A 42 -12.81 4.86 -3.45
CA SER A 42 -12.71 5.85 -4.53
C SER A 42 -11.71 5.43 -5.61
N VAL A 43 -11.95 5.88 -6.83
CA VAL A 43 -11.01 5.85 -7.94
C VAL A 43 -10.92 7.26 -8.50
N ILE A 44 -9.77 7.91 -8.36
CA ILE A 44 -9.53 9.28 -8.79
C ILE A 44 -8.51 9.26 -9.92
N GLN A 45 -8.85 9.87 -11.05
CA GLN A 45 -7.92 10.03 -12.15
C GLN A 45 -6.95 11.18 -11.85
N THR A 46 -5.67 10.92 -12.01
CA THR A 46 -4.59 11.88 -11.77
C THR A 46 -3.57 11.79 -12.88
N GLU A 47 -2.88 12.88 -13.13
CA GLU A 47 -1.72 12.89 -14.03
C GLU A 47 -0.46 12.49 -13.23
N GLY A 48 0.26 11.50 -13.72
CA GLY A 48 1.52 11.04 -13.15
C GLY A 48 2.68 11.24 -14.11
N ASN A 49 3.89 10.90 -13.70
CA ASN A 49 5.10 11.05 -14.53
C ASN A 49 5.07 10.24 -15.83
N TYR A 50 4.22 9.21 -15.91
CA TYR A 50 4.12 8.29 -17.05
C TYR A 50 2.75 8.34 -17.75
N GLY A 51 1.98 9.40 -17.56
CA GLY A 51 0.64 9.57 -18.11
C GLY A 51 -0.47 9.48 -17.07
N LEU A 52 -1.70 9.28 -17.54
CA LEU A 52 -2.87 9.19 -16.68
C LEU A 52 -2.82 7.94 -15.80
N GLN A 53 -3.19 8.12 -14.54
CA GLN A 53 -3.21 7.07 -13.51
C GLN A 53 -4.52 7.13 -12.73
N TRP A 54 -4.97 5.99 -12.27
CA TRP A 54 -6.02 5.91 -11.27
C TRP A 54 -5.41 5.72 -9.89
N ASN A 55 -5.71 6.65 -8.99
CA ASN A 55 -5.48 6.50 -7.57
C ASN A 55 -6.67 5.74 -6.97
N VAL A 56 -6.46 4.47 -6.69
CA VAL A 56 -7.47 3.58 -6.11
C VAL A 56 -7.32 3.59 -4.60
N THR A 57 -8.40 3.93 -3.89
CA THR A 57 -8.47 3.81 -2.43
C THR A 57 -9.45 2.69 -2.07
N MET A 58 -8.99 1.77 -1.24
CA MET A 58 -9.80 0.65 -0.74
C MET A 58 -9.85 0.66 0.79
N VAL A 59 -10.96 0.17 1.35
CA VAL A 59 -11.17 0.02 2.79
C VAL A 59 -11.60 -1.40 3.14
N ASN A 60 -11.11 -1.90 4.26
CA ASN A 60 -11.60 -3.11 4.91
C ASN A 60 -12.20 -2.71 6.26
N SER A 61 -13.53 -2.74 6.37
CA SER A 61 -14.23 -2.32 7.59
C SER A 61 -14.07 -3.33 8.73
N GLU A 62 -13.87 -4.61 8.43
CA GLU A 62 -13.68 -5.65 9.45
C GLU A 62 -12.34 -5.49 10.18
N ARG A 63 -11.31 -5.09 9.45
CA ARG A 63 -9.95 -4.89 9.99
C ARG A 63 -9.65 -3.42 10.32
N ASN A 64 -10.60 -2.52 10.07
CA ASN A 64 -10.42 -1.08 10.20
C ASN A 64 -9.20 -0.54 9.44
N GLN A 65 -8.96 -1.06 8.23
CA GLN A 65 -7.77 -0.74 7.44
C GLN A 65 -8.13 -0.11 6.10
N LYS A 66 -7.24 0.73 5.60
CA LYS A 66 -7.29 1.31 4.25
C LYS A 66 -5.96 1.21 3.55
N CYS A 67 -6.01 1.19 2.23
CA CYS A 67 -4.84 1.35 1.37
C CYS A 67 -5.16 2.25 0.19
N SER A 68 -4.12 2.89 -0.36
CA SER A 68 -4.20 3.63 -1.62
C SER A 68 -2.99 3.29 -2.46
N PHE A 69 -3.21 3.13 -3.75
CA PHE A 69 -2.17 2.81 -4.72
C PHE A 69 -2.54 3.37 -6.09
N TYR A 70 -1.56 3.44 -6.97
CA TYR A 70 -1.74 3.93 -8.34
C TYR A 70 -1.66 2.77 -9.33
N ILE A 71 -2.53 2.80 -10.33
CA ILE A 71 -2.46 1.94 -11.51
C ILE A 71 -2.57 2.81 -12.77
N PRO A 72 -1.97 2.42 -13.91
CA PRO A 72 -2.14 3.16 -15.16
C PRO A 72 -3.62 3.21 -15.56
N ALA A 73 -4.11 4.39 -15.96
CA ALA A 73 -5.50 4.61 -16.40
C ALA A 73 -5.64 4.37 -17.92
N ASP A 74 -5.01 3.36 -18.44
CA ASP A 74 -4.91 3.07 -19.87
C ASP A 74 -5.60 1.74 -20.15
N ALA A 75 -6.39 1.69 -21.22
CA ALA A 75 -7.14 0.52 -21.63
C ALA A 75 -6.27 -0.71 -21.92
N THR A 76 -4.95 -0.53 -22.16
CA THR A 76 -4.00 -1.63 -22.34
C THR A 76 -3.42 -2.14 -21.01
N SER A 77 -3.62 -1.40 -19.93
CA SER A 77 -3.15 -1.79 -18.60
C SER A 77 -3.90 -3.01 -18.08
N MET A 78 -3.18 -4.11 -17.86
CA MET A 78 -3.74 -5.33 -17.29
C MET A 78 -4.46 -5.07 -15.95
N LEU A 79 -3.90 -4.24 -15.07
CA LEU A 79 -4.49 -3.91 -13.78
C LEU A 79 -5.81 -3.12 -13.94
N ALA A 80 -5.87 -2.16 -14.87
CA ALA A 80 -7.09 -1.41 -15.15
C ALA A 80 -8.17 -2.34 -15.72
N GLN A 81 -7.82 -3.21 -16.65
CA GLN A 81 -8.74 -4.22 -17.22
C GLN A 81 -9.27 -5.18 -16.15
N GLN A 82 -8.39 -5.71 -15.29
CA GLN A 82 -8.80 -6.59 -14.20
C GLN A 82 -9.77 -5.88 -13.26
N LEU A 83 -9.46 -4.66 -12.84
CA LEU A 83 -10.32 -3.88 -11.94
C LEU A 83 -11.69 -3.62 -12.58
N LEU A 84 -11.74 -3.17 -13.83
CA LEU A 84 -12.97 -2.94 -14.57
C LEU A 84 -13.80 -4.23 -14.70
N LEU A 85 -13.23 -5.32 -15.21
CA LEU A 85 -13.95 -6.57 -15.42
C LEU A 85 -14.48 -7.17 -14.13
N LEU A 86 -13.72 -7.10 -13.04
CA LEU A 86 -14.14 -7.63 -11.74
C LEU A 86 -15.27 -6.81 -11.09
N THR A 87 -15.36 -5.52 -11.40
CA THR A 87 -16.29 -4.60 -10.75
C THR A 87 -17.50 -4.23 -11.60
N THR A 88 -17.31 -4.08 -12.90
CA THR A 88 -18.36 -3.62 -13.83
C THR A 88 -18.80 -4.71 -14.81
N GLY A 89 -17.99 -5.74 -15.00
CA GLY A 89 -18.19 -6.80 -15.98
C GLY A 89 -17.84 -6.41 -17.41
N ASN A 90 -17.35 -5.19 -17.66
CA ASN A 90 -16.91 -4.70 -18.97
C ASN A 90 -15.61 -3.88 -18.86
N LEU A 91 -15.07 -3.41 -20.00
CA LEU A 91 -13.82 -2.66 -20.04
C LEU A 91 -14.05 -1.13 -20.13
N GLU A 92 -15.27 -0.66 -19.91
CA GLU A 92 -15.61 0.75 -20.04
C GLU A 92 -15.53 1.43 -18.67
N SER A 93 -14.79 2.53 -18.58
CA SER A 93 -14.80 3.43 -17.44
C SER A 93 -15.79 4.56 -17.66
N SER A 94 -16.50 4.95 -16.61
CA SER A 94 -17.36 6.12 -16.59
C SER A 94 -16.72 7.19 -15.72
N GLU A 95 -16.41 8.33 -16.32
CA GLU A 95 -15.70 9.42 -15.67
C GLU A 95 -16.64 10.56 -15.32
N LYS A 96 -16.47 11.15 -14.14
CA LYS A 96 -17.20 12.30 -13.65
C LYS A 96 -16.25 13.34 -13.08
N SER A 97 -16.23 14.53 -13.64
CA SER A 97 -15.45 15.64 -13.10
C SER A 97 -16.25 16.45 -12.09
N VAL A 98 -15.58 16.82 -11.01
CA VAL A 98 -16.13 17.62 -9.92
C VAL A 98 -15.15 18.72 -9.57
N THR A 99 -15.65 19.95 -9.46
CA THR A 99 -14.83 21.10 -9.02
C THR A 99 -14.81 21.18 -7.50
N THR A 100 -13.59 21.22 -6.94
CA THR A 100 -13.39 21.40 -5.49
C THR A 100 -13.69 22.84 -5.06
N LYS A 101 -13.79 23.06 -3.74
CA LYS A 101 -13.94 24.40 -3.15
C LYS A 101 -12.84 25.38 -3.55
N ASN A 102 -11.66 24.87 -3.84
CA ASN A 102 -10.50 25.67 -4.19
C ASN A 102 -10.40 25.90 -5.70
N GLY A 103 -11.43 25.51 -6.48
CA GLY A 103 -11.43 25.63 -7.92
C GLY A 103 -10.64 24.55 -8.67
N GLU A 104 -10.08 23.57 -7.96
CA GLU A 104 -9.38 22.43 -8.59
C GLU A 104 -10.38 21.45 -9.19
N SER A 105 -10.15 20.98 -10.39
CA SER A 105 -10.96 19.91 -11.00
C SER A 105 -10.43 18.54 -10.58
N MET A 106 -11.33 17.66 -10.17
CA MET A 106 -11.04 16.25 -9.87
C MET A 106 -11.92 15.35 -10.73
N THR A 107 -11.32 14.36 -11.38
CA THR A 107 -12.06 13.39 -12.18
C THR A 107 -12.12 12.07 -11.43
N PHE A 108 -13.33 11.57 -11.21
CA PHE A 108 -13.61 10.28 -10.58
C PHE A 108 -14.01 9.26 -11.65
N VAL A 109 -13.64 8.01 -11.44
CA VAL A 109 -14.20 6.88 -12.19
C VAL A 109 -15.36 6.32 -11.36
N ASP A 110 -16.58 6.62 -11.74
CA ASP A 110 -17.76 6.47 -10.89
C ASP A 110 -18.46 5.10 -11.00
N ASN A 111 -18.13 4.31 -12.01
CA ASN A 111 -18.67 2.96 -12.19
C ASN A 111 -17.86 1.85 -11.50
N ILE A 112 -16.61 2.11 -11.10
CA ILE A 112 -15.77 1.14 -10.39
C ILE A 112 -16.17 1.10 -8.91
N LYS A 113 -16.91 0.06 -8.52
CA LYS A 113 -17.46 -0.13 -7.17
C LYS A 113 -17.43 -1.60 -6.76
N GLY A 114 -17.66 -1.84 -5.47
CA GLY A 114 -17.77 -3.19 -4.95
C GLY A 114 -16.55 -3.64 -4.20
N GLU A 115 -16.48 -4.93 -3.94
CA GLU A 115 -15.42 -5.54 -3.16
C GLU A 115 -14.55 -6.43 -4.04
N VAL A 116 -13.24 -6.29 -3.91
CA VAL A 116 -12.23 -7.08 -4.62
C VAL A 116 -11.08 -7.42 -3.68
N VAL A 117 -10.25 -8.35 -4.11
CA VAL A 117 -8.97 -8.65 -3.49
C VAL A 117 -7.86 -8.13 -4.39
N VAL A 118 -6.84 -7.52 -3.79
CA VAL A 118 -5.64 -7.06 -4.51
C VAL A 118 -4.38 -7.52 -3.78
N THR A 119 -3.40 -8.04 -4.51
CA THR A 119 -2.07 -8.27 -3.95
C THR A 119 -1.24 -7.01 -4.06
N LEU A 120 -0.68 -6.60 -2.94
CA LEU A 120 0.07 -5.37 -2.76
C LEU A 120 1.49 -5.68 -2.30
N ALA A 121 2.49 -5.14 -3.00
CA ALA A 121 3.85 -5.06 -2.51
C ALA A 121 4.08 -3.70 -1.85
N TYR A 122 4.74 -3.69 -0.70
CA TYR A 122 5.22 -2.44 -0.14
C TYR A 122 6.36 -1.90 -1.00
N PHE A 123 6.25 -0.64 -1.42
CA PHE A 123 7.18 -0.02 -2.37
C PHE A 123 7.94 1.17 -1.78
N GLY A 124 7.59 1.57 -0.58
CA GLY A 124 8.26 2.68 0.08
C GLY A 124 7.34 3.53 0.93
N GLN A 125 7.83 4.70 1.30
CA GLN A 125 7.06 5.71 2.04
C GLN A 125 7.04 7.02 1.27
N SER A 126 5.93 7.73 1.39
CA SER A 126 5.82 9.10 0.91
C SER A 126 6.63 10.05 1.80
N LYS A 127 6.78 11.31 1.36
CA LYS A 127 7.37 12.39 2.18
C LYS A 127 6.62 12.65 3.49
N LYS A 128 5.43 12.09 3.68
CA LYS A 128 4.56 12.19 4.87
C LYS A 128 4.50 10.89 5.66
N ASP A 129 5.49 10.02 5.50
CA ASP A 129 5.58 8.70 6.13
C ASP A 129 4.40 7.76 5.87
N THR A 130 3.59 8.06 4.85
CA THR A 130 2.50 7.17 4.45
C THR A 130 3.06 6.03 3.60
N PRO A 131 2.73 4.76 3.89
CA PRO A 131 3.16 3.63 3.08
C PRO A 131 2.67 3.74 1.63
N ILE A 132 3.58 3.48 0.69
CA ILE A 132 3.28 3.41 -0.74
C ILE A 132 3.24 1.95 -1.14
N PHE A 133 2.17 1.54 -1.81
CA PHE A 133 1.99 0.19 -2.30
C PHE A 133 1.97 0.15 -3.82
N LYS A 134 2.46 -0.96 -4.36
CA LYS A 134 2.34 -1.33 -5.77
C LYS A 134 1.34 -2.48 -5.89
N ALA A 135 0.24 -2.25 -6.61
CA ALA A 135 -0.68 -3.32 -6.96
C ALA A 135 -0.05 -4.25 -8.00
N LEU A 136 -0.22 -5.54 -7.81
CA LEU A 136 0.33 -6.57 -8.70
C LEU A 136 -0.77 -7.30 -9.47
N HIS A 137 -1.88 -7.61 -8.83
CA HIS A 137 -2.98 -8.35 -9.43
C HIS A 137 -4.28 -8.17 -8.65
N PHE A 138 -5.41 -8.15 -9.36
CA PHE A 138 -6.73 -8.14 -8.76
C PHE A 138 -7.41 -9.50 -8.89
N PHE A 139 -8.21 -9.84 -7.88
CA PHE A 139 -8.97 -11.07 -7.78
C PHE A 139 -10.40 -10.76 -7.35
N ASN A 140 -11.31 -11.67 -7.62
CA ASN A 140 -12.65 -11.58 -7.04
C ASN A 140 -12.59 -11.82 -5.51
N VAL A 141 -13.71 -11.64 -4.83
CA VAL A 141 -13.81 -11.81 -3.36
C VAL A 141 -13.48 -13.22 -2.83
N LYS A 142 -13.44 -14.20 -3.72
CA LYS A 142 -13.07 -15.61 -3.42
C LYS A 142 -11.62 -15.92 -3.77
N GLY A 143 -10.84 -14.93 -4.24
CA GLY A 143 -9.43 -15.07 -4.59
C GLY A 143 -9.14 -15.61 -5.99
N PHE A 144 -10.12 -15.73 -6.87
CA PHE A 144 -9.91 -16.16 -8.25
C PHE A 144 -9.50 -15.00 -9.14
N SER A 145 -8.49 -15.21 -9.97
CA SER A 145 -8.15 -14.31 -11.06
C SER A 145 -9.19 -14.41 -12.18
N LEU A 146 -9.18 -13.45 -13.13
CA LEU A 146 -10.05 -13.50 -14.31
C LEU A 146 -9.80 -14.76 -15.15
N GLU A 147 -8.53 -15.12 -15.33
CA GLU A 147 -8.10 -16.29 -16.09
C GLU A 147 -8.60 -17.58 -15.42
N GLU A 148 -8.49 -17.69 -14.10
CA GLU A 148 -8.99 -18.84 -13.34
C GLU A 148 -10.50 -18.96 -13.41
N MET A 149 -11.23 -17.84 -13.37
CA MET A 149 -12.69 -17.84 -13.55
C MET A 149 -13.10 -18.29 -14.96
N GLN A 150 -12.40 -17.82 -15.99
CA GLN A 150 -12.64 -18.22 -17.38
C GLN A 150 -12.32 -19.70 -17.63
N ALA A 151 -11.28 -20.21 -16.98
CA ALA A 151 -10.88 -21.61 -17.08
C ALA A 151 -11.73 -22.56 -16.22
N GLY A 152 -12.63 -22.04 -15.38
CA GLY A 152 -13.47 -22.87 -14.51
C GLY A 152 -12.71 -23.61 -13.42
N VAL A 153 -11.58 -23.05 -12.96
CA VAL A 153 -10.72 -23.64 -11.93
C VAL A 153 -11.50 -23.74 -10.61
N GLN A 154 -11.38 -24.87 -9.91
CA GLN A 154 -12.11 -25.11 -8.66
C GLN A 154 -11.46 -24.42 -7.44
N ASN A 155 -10.14 -24.30 -7.43
CA ASN A 155 -9.39 -23.71 -6.33
C ASN A 155 -8.45 -22.62 -6.85
N PRO A 156 -8.48 -21.38 -6.30
CA PRO A 156 -7.62 -20.29 -6.75
C PRO A 156 -6.16 -20.56 -6.36
N THR A 157 -5.25 -20.34 -7.29
CA THR A 157 -3.80 -20.53 -7.11
C THR A 157 -2.98 -19.30 -7.49
N HIS A 158 -3.46 -18.49 -8.44
CA HIS A 158 -2.75 -17.30 -8.92
C HIS A 158 -2.47 -16.27 -7.82
N TRP A 159 -3.35 -16.18 -6.81
CA TRP A 159 -3.12 -15.26 -5.69
C TRP A 159 -1.85 -15.62 -4.90
N LYS A 160 -1.55 -16.92 -4.72
CA LYS A 160 -0.32 -17.37 -4.03
C LYS A 160 0.93 -16.90 -4.80
N GLN A 161 0.94 -17.08 -6.11
CA GLN A 161 2.06 -16.64 -6.97
C GLN A 161 2.24 -15.12 -6.93
N SER A 162 1.13 -14.38 -7.03
CA SER A 162 1.14 -12.91 -6.95
C SER A 162 1.61 -12.43 -5.56
N PHE A 163 1.23 -13.14 -4.50
CA PHE A 163 1.65 -12.82 -3.14
C PHE A 163 3.15 -13.10 -2.90
N GLU A 164 3.69 -14.20 -3.44
CA GLU A 164 5.14 -14.47 -3.40
C GLU A 164 5.93 -13.39 -4.16
N LEU A 165 5.43 -12.91 -5.28
CA LEU A 165 6.01 -11.77 -5.98
C LEU A 165 5.96 -10.50 -5.13
N ALA A 166 4.86 -10.24 -4.41
CA ALA A 166 4.75 -9.11 -3.50
C ALA A 166 5.78 -9.18 -2.38
N LYS A 167 6.00 -10.36 -1.79
CA LYS A 167 7.04 -10.58 -0.79
C LYS A 167 8.43 -10.24 -1.33
N LYS A 168 8.77 -10.76 -2.53
CA LYS A 168 10.07 -10.51 -3.15
C LYS A 168 10.32 -9.02 -3.36
N ILE A 169 9.39 -8.30 -3.97
CA ILE A 169 9.51 -6.84 -4.20
C ILE A 169 9.65 -6.08 -2.87
N THR A 170 8.85 -6.44 -1.88
CA THR A 170 8.92 -5.80 -0.56
C THR A 170 10.29 -6.00 0.11
N MET A 171 10.84 -7.21 0.03
CA MET A 171 12.19 -7.50 0.59
C MET A 171 13.29 -6.71 -0.14
N GLU A 172 13.21 -6.57 -1.45
CA GLU A 172 14.14 -5.76 -2.24
C GLU A 172 14.14 -4.30 -1.75
N VAL A 173 12.97 -3.71 -1.54
CA VAL A 173 12.82 -2.34 -1.03
C VAL A 173 13.43 -2.18 0.38
N PHE A 174 13.22 -3.15 1.28
CA PHE A 174 13.81 -3.09 2.60
C PHE A 174 15.35 -3.21 2.56
N ASN A 175 15.88 -4.10 1.73
CA ASN A 175 17.32 -4.28 1.57
C ASN A 175 18.00 -3.02 1.02
N GLU A 176 17.41 -2.38 0.00
CA GLU A 176 17.91 -1.12 -0.55
C GLU A 176 17.97 -0.01 0.50
N ARG A 177 16.93 0.11 1.34
CA ARG A 177 16.89 1.09 2.41
C ARG A 177 17.96 0.85 3.48
N GLN A 178 18.18 -0.40 3.87
CA GLN A 178 19.23 -0.74 4.82
C GLN A 178 20.62 -0.36 4.28
N GLN A 179 20.88 -0.61 3.00
CA GLN A 179 22.13 -0.24 2.34
C GLN A 179 22.32 1.28 2.31
N GLN A 180 21.27 2.04 1.97
CA GLN A 180 21.32 3.51 1.95
C GLN A 180 21.62 4.07 3.35
N THR A 181 20.99 3.54 4.39
CA THR A 181 21.23 3.97 5.78
C THR A 181 22.65 3.68 6.23
N ALA A 182 23.17 2.49 5.90
CA ALA A 182 24.56 2.10 6.22
C ALA A 182 25.59 2.98 5.49
N THR A 183 25.28 3.39 4.26
CA THR A 183 26.16 4.28 3.48
C THR A 183 26.12 5.70 4.04
N ALA A 184 24.94 6.22 4.41
CA ALA A 184 24.80 7.55 5.01
C ALA A 184 25.55 7.67 6.34
N GLN A 185 25.55 6.62 7.16
CA GLN A 185 26.30 6.60 8.42
C GLN A 185 27.83 6.62 8.21
N LYS A 186 28.34 6.04 7.12
CA LYS A 186 29.78 6.08 6.81
C LYS A 186 30.28 7.46 6.38
N PHE A 187 29.39 8.31 5.86
CA PHE A 187 29.73 9.67 5.40
C PHE A 187 29.26 10.77 6.36
N ALA A 188 28.71 10.43 7.52
CA ALA A 188 28.42 11.42 8.54
C ALA A 188 29.75 12.02 9.03
N PRO A 189 29.95 13.35 9.03
CA PRO A 189 31.18 13.96 9.54
C PRO A 189 31.32 13.57 11.01
N GLN A 190 32.42 12.88 11.33
CA GLN A 190 32.79 12.65 12.72
C GLN A 190 32.97 14.02 13.35
N ASN A 191 32.09 14.35 14.28
CA ASN A 191 32.19 15.56 15.09
C ASN A 191 33.48 15.43 15.92
N VAL A 192 34.55 16.08 15.48
CA VAL A 192 35.82 16.14 16.20
C VAL A 192 35.54 16.94 17.48
N GLN A 193 35.28 16.24 18.56
CA GLN A 193 35.27 16.87 19.89
C GLN A 193 36.63 17.53 20.14
N PRO A 194 36.68 18.79 20.58
CA PRO A 194 37.91 19.41 20.99
C PRO A 194 38.52 18.58 22.13
N GLN A 195 39.74 18.12 21.96
CA GLN A 195 40.54 17.49 23.00
C GLN A 195 40.67 18.44 24.19
N SER A 196 39.97 18.20 25.27
CA SER A 196 40.26 18.73 26.58
C SER A 196 41.34 17.88 27.23
N GLN A 197 42.33 18.56 27.78
CA GLN A 197 43.59 18.11 28.40
C GLN A 197 43.44 16.97 29.41
N PRO A 198 44.55 16.23 29.68
CA PRO A 198 44.51 15.02 30.49
C PRO A 198 44.43 15.35 31.98
N VAL A 199 43.44 14.81 32.66
CA VAL A 199 43.36 14.72 34.12
C VAL A 199 43.72 13.28 34.50
N ALA A 200 44.58 13.15 35.49
CA ALA A 200 45.22 11.93 36.01
C ALA A 200 44.23 10.85 36.51
N PRO A 201 44.66 9.58 36.64
CA PRO A 201 43.80 8.43 36.76
C PRO A 201 43.31 8.20 38.18
N GLN A 202 42.02 7.97 38.36
CA GLN A 202 41.47 7.33 39.54
C GLN A 202 40.91 5.98 39.17
N ALA A 203 41.47 4.95 39.80
CA ALA A 203 41.10 3.56 39.64
C ALA A 203 39.74 3.26 40.31
N THR A 204 38.84 2.66 39.61
CA THR A 204 37.72 1.86 40.19
C THR A 204 37.36 0.68 39.30
N ALA A 205 37.04 -0.41 39.98
CA ALA A 205 36.92 -1.80 39.51
C ALA A 205 35.94 -2.08 38.40
N PRO A 206 36.03 -3.25 37.74
CA PRO A 206 35.20 -3.64 36.61
C PRO A 206 33.84 -4.17 37.08
N GLN A 207 32.73 -3.62 36.57
CA GLN A 207 31.43 -4.26 36.62
C GLN A 207 31.19 -5.05 35.33
N ASN A 208 31.13 -6.35 35.51
CA ASN A 208 30.63 -7.30 34.50
C ASN A 208 29.16 -7.05 34.23
N ASN A 209 28.84 -6.59 33.03
CA ASN A 209 27.48 -6.71 32.51
C ASN A 209 27.47 -7.81 31.44
N THR A 210 27.10 -8.98 31.87
CA THR A 210 26.77 -10.11 31.02
C THR A 210 25.40 -9.86 30.40
N PHE A 211 25.33 -9.53 29.13
CA PHE A 211 24.09 -9.50 28.37
C PHE A 211 23.81 -10.89 27.85
N SER A 212 22.87 -11.58 28.47
CA SER A 212 22.34 -12.84 27.97
C SER A 212 21.30 -12.54 26.90
N ILE A 213 21.61 -12.82 25.65
CA ILE A 213 20.62 -12.91 24.57
C ILE A 213 20.02 -14.33 24.67
N GLN A 214 18.81 -14.42 25.23
CA GLN A 214 17.97 -15.61 25.07
C GLN A 214 17.23 -15.47 23.75
N GLY A 215 17.63 -16.29 22.78
CA GLY A 215 16.88 -16.54 21.58
C GLY A 215 15.59 -17.27 21.89
N ALA A 216 14.49 -16.75 21.41
CA ALA A 216 13.25 -17.48 21.27
C ALA A 216 12.96 -17.62 19.78
N GLU A 217 13.48 -18.69 19.20
CA GLU A 217 12.90 -19.25 17.98
C GLU A 217 11.52 -19.80 18.33
N GLN A 218 10.49 -19.12 17.88
CA GLN A 218 9.19 -19.75 17.66
C GLN A 218 8.90 -19.71 16.17
N SER A 219 9.24 -20.82 15.52
CA SER A 219 8.71 -21.17 14.22
C SER A 219 7.20 -21.40 14.33
N GLN A 220 6.41 -20.37 14.05
CA GLN A 220 5.00 -20.56 13.71
C GLN A 220 4.92 -20.90 12.23
N GLN A 221 4.59 -22.16 11.94
CA GLN A 221 4.08 -22.55 10.62
C GLN A 221 2.88 -21.65 10.31
N PRO A 222 2.82 -21.02 9.14
CA PRO A 222 1.63 -20.29 8.75
C PRO A 222 0.53 -21.31 8.47
N ASP A 223 -0.59 -21.16 9.18
CA ASP A 223 -1.84 -21.83 8.85
C ASP A 223 -2.17 -21.60 7.38
N GLU A 224 -2.49 -22.68 6.67
CA GLU A 224 -2.85 -22.67 5.24
C GLU A 224 -4.22 -22.05 4.97
N ASP A 225 -4.78 -21.31 5.92
CA ASP A 225 -6.04 -20.63 5.74
C ASP A 225 -5.89 -19.45 4.77
N ILE A 226 -6.71 -19.46 3.75
CA ILE A 226 -6.84 -18.39 2.76
C ILE A 226 -7.09 -17.09 3.53
N PRO A 227 -6.27 -16.04 3.39
CA PRO A 227 -6.35 -14.82 4.19
C PRO A 227 -7.54 -13.90 3.84
N PHE A 228 -8.62 -14.44 3.27
CA PHE A 228 -9.80 -13.69 2.83
C PHE A 228 -11.03 -14.05 3.66
#